data_0d25435a428fa17a7ccb7032c499c8c5
#
_entry.id   0d25435a428fa17a7ccb7032c499c8c5
#
_cell.length_a   1.000
_cell.length_b   1.000
_cell.length_c   1.000
_cell.angle_alpha   90.00
_cell.angle_beta   90.00
_cell.angle_gamma   90.00
#
_symmetry.space_group_name_H-M   'P 1'
#
loop_
_entity.id
_entity.type
_entity.pdbx_description
1 polymer ?
#
loop_
_entity_poly.entity_id
_entity_poly.type
_entity_poly.pdbx_seq_one_letter_code
_entity_poly.pdbx_strand_id
1 'polypeptide(L)'
;MSYFWQKLFNKKKYQENKYKKQTENKLNFYNLIVKNKLSEINNSLKDNQELSFLHSGHLGDLIYSLPLVKELSKKYKCNFLININKKNETAYENHPSGSVMINKRTAELLIPLLKEQKYINKVKIFNKEKIHINLDLFREIPVSINFHSVRWY
;
A
#
# COMPACT_ATOMS: atom_id res chain seq x y z
N MET A 1 11.61 36.48 0.53
CA MET A 1 11.12 36.42 1.93
C MET A 1 11.30 35.00 2.43
N SER A 2 12.03 34.78 3.56
CA SER A 2 12.33 33.44 4.04
C SER A 2 11.07 32.72 4.51
N TYR A 3 11.08 31.39 4.51
CA TYR A 3 9.98 30.54 4.97
C TYR A 3 9.54 30.87 6.42
N PHE A 4 10.49 31.30 7.24
CA PHE A 4 10.25 31.73 8.62
C PHE A 4 9.34 32.96 8.70
N TRP A 5 9.62 34.01 7.92
CA TRP A 5 8.84 35.23 7.87
C TRP A 5 7.42 35.00 7.29
N GLN A 6 7.29 34.12 6.31
CA GLN A 6 5.97 33.78 5.77
C GLN A 6 5.11 33.08 6.81
N LYS A 7 5.70 32.20 7.65
CA LYS A 7 4.98 31.51 8.73
C LYS A 7 4.41 32.48 9.77
N LEU A 8 5.16 33.55 10.09
CA LEU A 8 4.76 34.55 11.10
C LEU A 8 3.75 35.54 10.56
N PHE A 9 3.94 36.08 9.36
CA PHE A 9 3.19 37.22 8.86
C PHE A 9 2.16 36.88 7.77
N ASN A 10 2.26 35.70 7.13
CA ASN A 10 1.29 35.30 6.11
C ASN A 10 1.08 33.78 6.12
N LYS A 11 0.32 33.33 7.11
CA LYS A 11 0.02 31.90 7.35
C LYS A 11 -0.60 31.22 6.11
N LYS A 12 -1.47 31.91 5.36
CA LYS A 12 -2.08 31.38 4.15
C LYS A 12 -1.04 31.10 3.07
N LYS A 13 -0.21 32.07 2.74
CA LYS A 13 0.87 31.94 1.75
C LYS A 13 1.91 30.90 2.16
N TYR A 14 2.20 30.79 3.47
CA TYR A 14 3.08 29.73 4.00
C TYR A 14 2.49 28.33 3.75
N GLN A 15 1.18 28.16 4.02
CA GLN A 15 0.51 26.87 3.80
C GLN A 15 0.45 26.50 2.32
N GLU A 16 0.14 27.45 1.45
CA GLU A 16 0.14 27.25 -0.01
C GLU A 16 1.53 26.82 -0.53
N ASN A 17 2.58 27.51 -0.11
CA ASN A 17 3.97 27.19 -0.51
C ASN A 17 4.40 25.84 0.06
N LYS A 18 4.04 25.52 1.31
CA LYS A 18 4.32 24.22 1.92
C LYS A 18 3.61 23.09 1.14
N TYR A 19 2.35 23.28 0.82
CA TYR A 19 1.56 22.32 0.04
C TYR A 19 2.16 22.11 -1.35
N LYS A 20 2.48 23.20 -2.06
CA LYS A 20 3.13 23.16 -3.38
C LYS A 20 4.43 22.37 -3.35
N LYS A 21 5.32 22.67 -2.40
CA LYS A 21 6.59 21.94 -2.24
C LYS A 21 6.39 20.46 -1.91
N GLN A 22 5.41 20.13 -1.07
CA GLN A 22 5.08 18.74 -0.77
C GLN A 22 4.57 18.00 -2.00
N THR A 23 3.73 18.66 -2.82
CA THR A 23 3.21 18.08 -4.06
C THR A 23 4.31 17.88 -5.09
N GLU A 24 5.20 18.84 -5.26
CA GLU A 24 6.35 18.72 -6.15
C GLU A 24 7.28 17.57 -5.73
N ASN A 25 7.59 17.45 -4.44
CA ASN A 25 8.41 16.36 -3.92
C ASN A 25 7.74 14.97 -4.15
N LYS A 26 6.44 14.88 -3.94
CA LYS A 26 5.67 13.66 -4.20
C LYS A 26 5.63 13.30 -5.69
N LEU A 27 5.47 14.30 -6.56
CA LEU A 27 5.47 14.10 -8.01
C LEU A 27 6.84 13.63 -8.51
N ASN A 28 7.93 14.22 -8.01
CA ASN A 28 9.29 13.79 -8.32
C ASN A 28 9.54 12.34 -7.85
N PHE A 29 9.11 12.01 -6.65
CA PHE A 29 9.18 10.65 -6.13
C PHE A 29 8.36 9.67 -6.99
N TYR A 30 7.15 10.05 -7.38
CA TYR A 30 6.33 9.27 -8.30
C TYR A 30 7.06 9.00 -9.62
N ASN A 31 7.60 10.03 -10.26
CA ASN A 31 8.27 9.88 -11.55
C ASN A 31 9.54 9.02 -11.46
N LEU A 32 10.31 9.13 -10.37
CA LEU A 32 11.57 8.41 -10.23
C LEU A 32 11.36 6.94 -9.79
N ILE A 33 10.45 6.68 -8.87
CA ILE A 33 10.34 5.36 -8.22
C ILE A 33 9.12 4.59 -8.72
N VAL A 34 7.95 5.22 -8.71
CA VAL A 34 6.69 4.51 -9.00
C VAL A 34 6.60 4.14 -10.48
N LYS A 35 7.04 5.02 -11.39
CA LYS A 35 7.02 4.75 -12.83
C LYS A 35 7.87 3.53 -13.18
N ASN A 36 9.04 3.38 -12.57
CA ASN A 36 9.90 2.21 -12.76
C ASN A 36 9.25 0.94 -12.20
N LYS A 37 8.69 1.01 -10.99
CA LYS A 37 7.98 -0.12 -10.39
C LYS A 37 6.71 -0.53 -11.17
N LEU A 38 5.97 0.41 -11.74
CA LEU A 38 4.87 0.10 -12.64
C LEU A 38 5.34 -0.61 -13.91
N SER A 39 6.50 -0.24 -14.44
CA SER A 39 7.11 -0.96 -15.57
C SER A 39 7.46 -2.40 -15.20
N GLU A 40 8.05 -2.63 -14.02
CA GLU A 40 8.35 -3.96 -13.50
C GLU A 40 7.08 -4.80 -13.30
N ILE A 41 6.02 -4.20 -12.73
CA ILE A 41 4.71 -4.85 -12.59
C ILE A 41 4.14 -5.21 -13.96
N ASN A 42 4.15 -4.29 -14.93
CA ASN A 42 3.65 -4.55 -16.27
C ASN A 42 4.42 -5.68 -16.97
N ASN A 43 5.73 -5.77 -16.79
CA ASN A 43 6.53 -6.88 -17.27
C ASN A 43 6.15 -8.20 -16.57
N SER A 44 6.00 -8.17 -15.24
CA SER A 44 5.54 -9.33 -14.48
C SER A 44 4.17 -9.84 -14.95
N LEU A 45 3.27 -8.94 -15.35
CA LEU A 45 1.95 -9.29 -15.88
C LEU A 45 2.03 -9.96 -17.25
N LYS A 46 3.05 -9.65 -18.07
CA LYS A 46 3.22 -10.28 -19.41
C LYS A 46 3.79 -11.69 -19.31
N ASP A 47 4.71 -11.90 -18.36
CA ASP A 47 5.56 -13.09 -18.34
C ASP A 47 5.04 -14.20 -17.41
N ASN A 48 4.03 -13.93 -16.58
CA ASN A 48 3.58 -14.88 -15.58
C ASN A 48 2.07 -15.17 -15.69
N GLN A 49 1.73 -16.45 -15.51
CA GLN A 49 0.33 -16.87 -15.35
C GLN A 49 -0.12 -16.86 -13.87
N GLU A 50 0.83 -16.80 -12.95
CA GLU A 50 0.60 -16.78 -11.51
C GLU A 50 1.22 -15.52 -10.90
N LEU A 51 0.43 -14.76 -10.13
CA LEU A 51 0.84 -13.52 -9.50
C LEU A 51 0.82 -13.66 -7.99
N SER A 52 1.88 -13.19 -7.33
CA SER A 52 1.97 -13.11 -5.87
C SER A 52 1.88 -11.66 -5.44
N PHE A 53 0.87 -11.34 -4.65
CA PHE A 53 0.60 -10.03 -4.08
C PHE A 53 1.12 -9.99 -2.65
N LEU A 54 1.88 -8.98 -2.28
CA LEU A 54 2.31 -8.73 -0.91
C LEU A 54 1.53 -7.58 -0.30
N HIS A 55 1.08 -7.76 0.93
CA HIS A 55 0.50 -6.68 1.73
C HIS A 55 0.98 -6.73 3.18
N SER A 56 1.38 -5.57 3.74
CA SER A 56 1.88 -5.43 5.12
C SER A 56 1.03 -4.48 5.96
N GLY A 57 -0.10 -4.00 5.44
CA GLY A 57 -0.91 -2.99 6.08
C GLY A 57 -1.85 -3.52 7.16
N HIS A 58 -2.64 -2.63 7.74
CA HIS A 58 -3.71 -2.99 8.64
C HIS A 58 -4.78 -3.86 7.96
N LEU A 59 -5.61 -4.52 8.76
CA LEU A 59 -6.67 -5.40 8.29
C LEU A 59 -7.58 -4.72 7.24
N GLY A 60 -7.98 -3.46 7.48
CA GLY A 60 -8.79 -2.69 6.54
C GLY A 60 -8.11 -2.50 5.19
N ASP A 61 -6.81 -2.18 5.20
CA ASP A 61 -6.05 -1.98 3.96
C ASP A 61 -5.98 -3.27 3.13
N LEU A 62 -5.78 -4.43 3.79
CA LEU A 62 -5.82 -5.72 3.09
C LEU A 62 -7.18 -5.93 2.40
N ILE A 63 -8.27 -5.68 3.10
CA ILE A 63 -9.63 -5.83 2.54
C ILE A 63 -9.84 -4.89 1.36
N TYR A 64 -9.40 -3.62 1.48
CA TYR A 64 -9.53 -2.64 0.39
C TYR A 64 -8.69 -2.98 -0.84
N SER A 65 -7.65 -3.80 -0.72
CA SER A 65 -6.86 -4.27 -1.86
C SER A 65 -7.50 -5.43 -2.64
N LEU A 66 -8.47 -6.13 -2.07
CA LEU A 66 -9.08 -7.31 -2.69
C LEU A 66 -9.78 -7.06 -4.04
N PRO A 67 -10.44 -5.93 -4.29
CA PRO A 67 -11.01 -5.65 -5.61
C PRO A 67 -9.98 -5.69 -6.75
N LEU A 68 -8.76 -5.19 -6.52
CA LEU A 68 -7.68 -5.29 -7.50
C LEU A 68 -7.28 -6.76 -7.75
N VAL A 69 -7.10 -7.53 -6.66
CA VAL A 69 -6.77 -8.96 -6.78
C VAL A 69 -7.86 -9.72 -7.52
N LYS A 70 -9.13 -9.42 -7.23
CA LYS A 70 -10.29 -10.00 -7.91
C LYS A 70 -10.29 -9.68 -9.41
N GLU A 71 -10.00 -8.43 -9.78
CA GLU A 71 -9.94 -8.03 -11.18
C GLU A 71 -8.83 -8.78 -11.94
N LEU A 72 -7.64 -8.85 -11.35
CA LEU A 72 -6.51 -9.56 -11.96
C LEU A 72 -6.71 -11.07 -11.99
N SER A 73 -7.49 -11.64 -11.08
CA SER A 73 -7.79 -13.08 -11.06
C SER A 73 -8.60 -13.56 -12.26
N LYS A 74 -9.20 -12.67 -13.04
CA LYS A 74 -9.85 -13.01 -14.30
C LYS A 74 -8.86 -13.54 -15.36
N LYS A 75 -7.58 -13.21 -15.22
CA LYS A 75 -6.51 -13.59 -16.17
C LYS A 75 -5.38 -14.39 -15.53
N TYR A 76 -5.19 -14.27 -14.20
CA TYR A 76 -4.03 -14.80 -13.51
C TYR A 76 -4.43 -15.63 -12.29
N LYS A 77 -3.63 -16.63 -11.93
CA LYS A 77 -3.73 -17.28 -10.63
C LYS A 77 -3.16 -16.35 -9.56
N CYS A 78 -3.98 -15.85 -8.66
CA CYS A 78 -3.59 -14.84 -7.69
C CYS A 78 -3.28 -15.47 -6.33
N ASN A 79 -2.06 -15.30 -5.81
CA ASN A 79 -1.67 -15.67 -4.46
C ASN A 79 -1.57 -14.42 -3.59
N PHE A 80 -2.05 -14.49 -2.36
CA PHE A 80 -2.03 -13.39 -1.42
C PHE A 80 -1.07 -13.68 -0.27
N LEU A 81 -0.04 -12.86 -0.12
CA LEU A 81 1.00 -12.99 0.87
C LEU A 81 0.87 -11.89 1.92
N ILE A 82 0.69 -12.27 3.18
CA ILE A 82 0.55 -11.35 4.30
C ILE A 82 1.91 -11.19 4.96
N ASN A 83 2.50 -10.00 4.88
CA ASN A 83 3.73 -9.69 5.59
C ASN A 83 3.39 -9.18 6.99
N ILE A 84 3.80 -9.93 7.99
CA ILE A 84 3.56 -9.63 9.40
C ILE A 84 4.72 -8.85 10.01
N ASN A 85 4.45 -8.20 11.16
CA ASN A 85 5.44 -7.51 11.97
C ASN A 85 6.09 -6.27 11.32
N LYS A 86 5.50 -5.73 10.24
CA LYS A 86 5.89 -4.41 9.75
C LYS A 86 5.58 -3.37 10.82
N LYS A 87 6.58 -2.57 11.19
CA LYS A 87 6.45 -1.51 12.21
C LYS A 87 5.34 -0.52 11.81
N ASN A 88 4.51 -0.18 12.77
CA ASN A 88 3.52 0.88 12.65
C ASN A 88 4.06 2.16 13.29
N GLU A 89 4.52 3.09 12.47
CA GLU A 89 5.11 4.36 12.93
C GLU A 89 4.09 5.31 13.56
N THR A 90 2.79 5.07 13.31
CA THR A 90 1.69 5.87 13.85
C THR A 90 0.94 5.19 14.98
N ALA A 91 1.45 4.04 15.48
CA ALA A 91 0.81 3.34 16.58
C ALA A 91 0.80 4.20 17.84
N TYR A 92 -0.36 4.35 18.46
CA TYR A 92 -0.52 4.94 19.77
C TYR A 92 -0.31 3.88 20.87
N GLU A 93 -0.08 4.35 22.08
CA GLU A 93 0.02 3.48 23.24
C GLU A 93 -1.25 2.62 23.37
N ASN A 94 -1.10 1.33 23.65
CA ASN A 94 -2.19 0.35 23.73
C ASN A 94 -2.93 0.07 22.39
N HIS A 95 -2.31 0.33 21.25
CA HIS A 95 -2.91 -0.10 19.97
C HIS A 95 -3.14 -1.63 19.94
N PRO A 96 -4.32 -2.14 19.48
CA PRO A 96 -4.66 -3.56 19.54
C PRO A 96 -3.67 -4.49 18.81
N SER A 97 -3.00 -3.99 17.77
CA SER A 97 -1.94 -4.73 17.05
C SER A 97 -0.54 -4.52 17.66
N GLY A 98 -0.43 -3.80 18.76
CA GLY A 98 0.85 -3.36 19.32
C GLY A 98 1.54 -2.36 18.39
N SER A 99 2.86 -2.41 18.32
CA SER A 99 3.68 -1.52 17.49
C SER A 99 3.78 -1.95 16.01
N VAL A 100 2.96 -2.91 15.56
CA VAL A 100 3.02 -3.45 14.21
C VAL A 100 1.71 -3.25 13.45
N MET A 101 1.77 -3.22 12.12
CA MET A 101 0.59 -3.07 11.26
C MET A 101 -0.36 -4.26 11.38
N ILE A 102 0.20 -5.48 11.30
CA ILE A 102 -0.50 -6.74 11.51
C ILE A 102 0.44 -7.72 12.21
N ASN A 103 -0.03 -8.37 13.25
CA ASN A 103 0.71 -9.43 13.95
C ASN A 103 0.27 -10.82 13.46
N LYS A 104 1.01 -11.84 13.88
CA LYS A 104 0.76 -13.24 13.48
C LYS A 104 -0.66 -13.68 13.82
N ARG A 105 -1.15 -13.39 15.03
CA ARG A 105 -2.50 -13.76 15.48
C ARG A 105 -3.58 -13.18 14.56
N THR A 106 -3.49 -11.90 14.22
CA THR A 106 -4.45 -11.25 13.33
C THR A 106 -4.38 -11.80 11.92
N ALA A 107 -3.18 -12.09 11.41
CA ALA A 107 -3.02 -12.71 10.10
C ALA A 107 -3.63 -14.12 10.05
N GLU A 108 -3.43 -14.94 11.09
CA GLU A 108 -4.00 -16.29 11.19
C GLU A 108 -5.53 -16.27 11.25
N LEU A 109 -6.15 -15.26 11.87
CA LEU A 109 -7.61 -15.08 11.87
C LEU A 109 -8.12 -14.65 10.48
N LEU A 110 -7.35 -13.89 9.72
CA LEU A 110 -7.75 -13.42 8.40
C LEU A 110 -7.60 -14.47 7.30
N ILE A 111 -6.58 -15.33 7.39
CA ILE A 111 -6.28 -16.34 6.37
C ILE A 111 -7.47 -17.20 5.98
N PRO A 112 -8.29 -17.76 6.90
CA PRO A 112 -9.48 -18.52 6.55
C PRO A 112 -10.46 -17.73 5.69
N LEU A 113 -10.74 -16.47 6.05
CA LEU A 113 -11.65 -15.60 5.31
C LEU A 113 -11.17 -15.32 3.89
N LEU A 114 -9.86 -15.13 3.72
CA LEU A 114 -9.25 -14.92 2.40
C LEU A 114 -9.24 -16.21 1.57
N LYS A 115 -9.06 -17.38 2.19
CA LYS A 115 -9.08 -18.67 1.50
C LYS A 115 -10.45 -19.01 0.92
N GLU A 116 -11.54 -18.54 1.54
CA GLU A 116 -12.91 -18.71 1.02
C GLU A 116 -13.17 -17.86 -0.23
N GLN A 117 -12.28 -16.92 -0.56
CA GLN A 117 -12.43 -16.10 -1.76
C GLN A 117 -12.03 -16.89 -2.99
N LYS A 118 -12.99 -17.29 -3.83
CA LYS A 118 -12.79 -18.12 -5.04
C LYS A 118 -11.76 -17.53 -6.04
N TYR A 119 -11.50 -16.23 -5.96
CA TYR A 119 -10.53 -15.53 -6.82
C TYR A 119 -9.10 -15.53 -6.25
N ILE A 120 -8.88 -16.09 -5.07
CA ILE A 120 -7.54 -16.23 -4.47
C ILE A 120 -7.13 -17.71 -4.51
N ASN A 121 -6.03 -17.99 -5.19
CA ASN A 121 -5.50 -19.34 -5.33
C ASN A 121 -4.83 -19.85 -4.03
N LYS A 122 -3.97 -19.02 -3.42
CA LYS A 122 -3.28 -19.34 -2.17
C LYS A 122 -3.21 -18.13 -1.26
N VAL A 123 -3.37 -18.35 0.04
CA VAL A 123 -3.16 -17.33 1.08
C VAL A 123 -2.20 -17.87 2.12
N LYS A 124 -1.17 -17.11 2.46
CA LYS A 124 -0.24 -17.47 3.53
C LYS A 124 0.52 -16.26 4.08
N ILE A 125 1.16 -16.45 5.22
CA ILE A 125 2.13 -15.51 5.75
C ILE A 125 3.36 -15.53 4.84
N PHE A 126 3.85 -14.34 4.48
CA PHE A 126 5.02 -14.16 3.63
C PHE A 126 6.30 -14.72 4.29
N ASN A 127 7.05 -15.50 3.54
CA ASN A 127 8.34 -16.07 3.96
C ASN A 127 9.31 -16.13 2.77
N LYS A 128 9.75 -14.96 2.29
CA LYS A 128 10.72 -14.78 1.20
C LYS A 128 10.30 -15.31 -0.18
N GLU A 129 9.00 -15.49 -0.42
CA GLU A 129 8.51 -15.84 -1.75
C GLU A 129 8.78 -14.74 -2.78
N LYS A 130 8.80 -15.10 -4.06
CA LYS A 130 8.83 -14.11 -5.14
C LYS A 130 7.56 -13.25 -5.10
N ILE A 131 7.74 -11.95 -5.05
CA ILE A 131 6.66 -10.95 -5.09
C ILE A 131 6.59 -10.40 -6.51
N HIS A 132 5.40 -10.38 -7.09
CA HIS A 132 5.13 -9.77 -8.38
C HIS A 132 4.52 -8.38 -8.22
N ILE A 133 3.61 -8.21 -7.24
CA ILE A 133 2.93 -6.95 -6.97
C ILE A 133 3.00 -6.67 -5.46
N ASN A 134 3.64 -5.57 -5.11
CA ASN A 134 3.65 -5.05 -3.74
C ASN A 134 2.50 -4.06 -3.56
N LEU A 135 1.45 -4.48 -2.86
CA LEU A 135 0.27 -3.66 -2.61
C LEU A 135 0.53 -2.51 -1.64
N ASP A 136 1.63 -2.53 -0.88
CA ASP A 136 2.01 -1.42 0.01
C ASP A 136 2.44 -0.16 -0.74
N LEU A 137 2.69 -0.25 -2.07
CA LEU A 137 3.09 0.90 -2.90
C LEU A 137 2.10 2.07 -2.83
N PHE A 138 0.82 1.84 -2.54
CA PHE A 138 -0.14 2.93 -2.39
C PHE A 138 0.26 3.94 -1.30
N ARG A 139 1.00 3.51 -0.26
CA ARG A 139 1.51 4.40 0.80
C ARG A 139 2.65 5.28 0.32
N GLU A 140 3.33 4.87 -0.70
CA GLU A 140 4.45 5.59 -1.30
C GLU A 140 3.99 6.56 -2.39
N ILE A 141 2.80 6.33 -2.95
CA ILE A 141 2.22 7.18 -4.00
C ILE A 141 1.51 8.39 -3.37
N PRO A 142 1.56 9.57 -3.99
CA PRO A 142 0.85 10.77 -3.53
C PRO A 142 -0.65 10.71 -3.85
N VAL A 143 -1.35 9.67 -3.38
CA VAL A 143 -2.80 9.56 -3.54
C VAL A 143 -3.52 10.58 -2.68
N SER A 144 -4.59 11.15 -3.20
CA SER A 144 -5.45 12.04 -2.43
C SER A 144 -6.22 11.24 -1.38
N ILE A 145 -6.17 11.69 -0.14
CA ILE A 145 -6.98 11.13 0.95
C ILE A 145 -8.49 11.32 0.74
N ASN A 146 -8.88 12.18 -0.20
CA ASN A 146 -10.28 12.41 -0.56
C ASN A 146 -10.85 11.28 -1.44
N PHE A 147 -10.00 10.40 -1.97
CA PHE A 147 -10.48 9.23 -2.69
C PHE A 147 -10.85 8.10 -1.73
N HIS A 148 -11.92 7.39 -2.05
CA HIS A 148 -12.25 6.18 -1.34
C HIS A 148 -11.09 5.17 -1.40
N SER A 149 -10.79 4.50 -0.27
CA SER A 149 -9.61 3.65 -0.11
C SER A 149 -9.47 2.54 -1.17
N VAL A 150 -10.58 2.04 -1.71
CA VAL A 150 -10.57 1.06 -2.81
C VAL A 150 -9.91 1.61 -4.09
N ARG A 151 -9.89 2.92 -4.29
CA ARG A 151 -9.27 3.56 -5.46
C ARG A 151 -7.77 3.80 -5.32
N TRP A 152 -7.17 3.43 -4.18
CA TRP A 152 -5.72 3.51 -3.98
C TRP A 152 -4.98 2.34 -4.65
N TYR A 153 -5.67 1.28 -5.00
CA TYR A 153 -5.19 0.08 -5.67
C TYR A 153 -5.74 0.03 -7.11
#